data_7005c58f8fc5d8f0f2af3782bb08dd2a
#
_entry.id   7005c58f8fc5d8f0f2af3782bb08dd2a
#
_cell.length_a   1.000
_cell.length_b   1.000
_cell.length_c   1.000
_cell.angle_alpha   90.00
_cell.angle_beta   90.00
_cell.angle_gamma   90.00
#
_symmetry.space_group_name_H-M   'P 1'
#
loop_
_entity.id
_entity.type
_entity.pdbx_description
1 polymer ?
#
loop_
_entity_poly.entity_id
_entity_poly.type
_entity_poly.pdbx_seq_one_letter_code
_entity_poly.pdbx_strand_id
1 'polypeptide(L)'
;MKILVESSKLAKACALANKNIPGKTTLPIIQNLHIVAEGDKLKVSSTDMETWVVYNVPATVEYDDVPASFCLDAGYITSLLQAIPSQPITIEVKEHKQAAMVIYYAKITHSCGTSELPVQNADEYPSLHPITSEGHTVPAEVLKKSIQTCRFSL
;
A
#
# COMPACT_ATOMS: atom_id res chain seq x y z
N MET A 1 -5.35 -7.09 14.26
CA MET A 1 -4.68 -5.78 14.08
C MET A 1 -5.70 -4.75 13.69
N LYS A 2 -5.65 -3.57 14.31
CA LYS A 2 -6.56 -2.46 14.01
C LYS A 2 -5.74 -1.21 13.67
N ILE A 3 -6.09 -0.56 12.59
CA ILE A 3 -5.38 0.58 12.02
C ILE A 3 -6.36 1.73 11.86
N LEU A 4 -6.02 2.88 12.43
CA LEU A 4 -6.75 4.13 12.23
C LEU A 4 -5.93 5.04 11.31
N VAL A 5 -6.51 5.44 10.18
CA VAL A 5 -5.82 6.22 9.15
C VAL A 5 -6.76 7.20 8.46
N GLU A 6 -6.24 8.32 7.98
CA GLU A 6 -6.98 9.29 7.18
C GLU A 6 -7.17 8.76 5.74
N SER A 7 -8.43 8.61 5.29
CA SER A 7 -8.77 8.02 3.99
C SER A 7 -8.13 8.74 2.81
N SER A 8 -8.08 10.08 2.84
CA SER A 8 -7.49 10.87 1.76
C SER A 8 -5.98 10.68 1.61
N LYS A 9 -5.25 10.52 2.73
CA LYS A 9 -3.80 10.26 2.71
C LYS A 9 -3.52 8.86 2.20
N LEU A 10 -4.28 7.87 2.67
CA LEU A 10 -4.16 6.51 2.19
C LEU A 10 -4.55 6.37 0.72
N ALA A 11 -5.64 7.00 0.29
CA ALA A 11 -6.08 7.03 -1.10
C ALA A 11 -4.99 7.56 -2.04
N LYS A 12 -4.34 8.67 -1.64
CA LYS A 12 -3.24 9.25 -2.41
C LYS A 12 -2.06 8.30 -2.53
N ALA A 13 -1.65 7.66 -1.44
CA ALA A 13 -0.56 6.70 -1.43
C ALA A 13 -0.89 5.48 -2.31
N CYS A 14 -2.08 4.89 -2.16
CA CYS A 14 -2.53 3.75 -2.96
C CYS A 14 -2.61 4.11 -4.45
N ALA A 15 -3.17 5.27 -4.80
CA ALA A 15 -3.28 5.71 -6.19
C ALA A 15 -1.92 5.94 -6.86
N LEU A 16 -0.94 6.45 -6.11
CA LEU A 16 0.42 6.64 -6.61
C LEU A 16 1.15 5.30 -6.74
N ALA A 17 1.05 4.43 -5.75
CA ALA A 17 1.66 3.10 -5.78
C ALA A 17 1.05 2.22 -6.89
N ASN A 18 -0.26 2.30 -7.10
CA ASN A 18 -0.96 1.56 -8.16
C ASN A 18 -0.44 1.87 -9.58
N LYS A 19 0.13 3.06 -9.81
CA LYS A 19 0.73 3.42 -11.12
C LYS A 19 1.97 2.61 -11.47
N ASN A 20 2.62 2.00 -10.48
CA ASN A 20 3.80 1.17 -10.66
C ASN A 20 3.48 -0.32 -10.77
N ILE A 21 2.20 -0.69 -10.76
CA ILE A 21 1.78 -2.09 -10.89
C ILE A 21 1.70 -2.47 -12.36
N PRO A 22 2.36 -3.57 -12.78
CA PRO A 22 2.36 -3.99 -14.15
C PRO A 22 0.97 -4.51 -14.57
N GLY A 23 0.50 -4.12 -15.75
CA GLY A 23 -0.78 -4.58 -16.28
C GLY A 23 -0.81 -6.08 -16.63
N LYS A 24 0.37 -6.68 -16.87
CA LYS A 24 0.56 -8.12 -17.11
C LYS A 24 1.81 -8.57 -16.38
N THR A 25 1.71 -9.66 -15.64
CA THR A 25 2.82 -10.23 -14.89
C THR A 25 2.68 -11.75 -14.76
N THR A 26 3.81 -12.43 -14.64
CA THR A 26 3.88 -13.87 -14.31
C THR A 26 3.82 -14.11 -12.79
N LEU A 27 3.93 -13.05 -11.99
CA LEU A 27 3.88 -13.10 -10.52
C LEU A 27 2.61 -12.40 -10.03
N PRO A 28 1.51 -13.13 -9.78
CA PRO A 28 0.23 -12.50 -9.41
C PRO A 28 0.31 -11.64 -8.15
N ILE A 29 1.21 -11.97 -7.21
CA ILE A 29 1.33 -11.23 -5.93
C ILE A 29 1.70 -9.75 -6.14
N ILE A 30 2.47 -9.39 -7.18
CA ILE A 30 2.84 -7.99 -7.43
C ILE A 30 1.72 -7.15 -8.04
N GLN A 31 0.57 -7.72 -8.34
CA GLN A 31 -0.65 -6.97 -8.67
C GLN A 31 -1.33 -6.38 -7.44
N ASN A 32 -0.83 -6.72 -6.26
CA ASN A 32 -1.31 -6.20 -4.99
C ASN A 32 -0.41 -5.08 -4.48
N LEU A 33 -0.99 -4.22 -3.65
CA LEU A 33 -0.24 -3.31 -2.79
C LEU A 33 0.23 -4.07 -1.55
N HIS A 34 1.51 -4.02 -1.29
CA HIS A 34 2.08 -4.52 -0.04
C HIS A 34 1.98 -3.44 1.03
N ILE A 35 1.33 -3.78 2.12
CA ILE A 35 1.08 -2.87 3.25
C ILE A 35 1.78 -3.43 4.48
N VAL A 36 2.61 -2.61 5.11
CA VAL A 36 3.29 -2.92 6.36
C VAL A 36 2.91 -1.90 7.41
N ALA A 37 2.40 -2.37 8.53
CA ALA A 37 2.11 -1.54 9.69
C ALA A 37 3.35 -1.43 10.57
N GLU A 38 3.88 -0.21 10.75
CA GLU A 38 5.08 0.06 11.55
C GLU A 38 4.84 1.22 12.50
N GLY A 39 4.60 0.92 13.77
CA GLY A 39 4.47 1.95 14.81
C GLY A 39 3.35 2.94 14.52
N ASP A 40 3.71 4.14 14.09
CA ASP A 40 2.81 5.27 13.82
C ASP A 40 2.54 5.52 12.33
N LYS A 41 2.88 4.55 11.48
CA LYS A 41 2.74 4.67 10.02
C LYS A 41 2.38 3.36 9.34
N LEU A 42 1.77 3.49 8.16
CA LEU A 42 1.65 2.43 7.17
C LEU A 42 2.67 2.69 6.07
N LYS A 43 3.44 1.68 5.71
CA LYS A 43 4.16 1.64 4.44
C LYS A 43 3.27 1.00 3.39
N VAL A 44 2.98 1.73 2.33
CA VAL A 44 2.27 1.24 1.14
C VAL A 44 3.29 1.13 0.03
N SER A 45 3.53 -0.05 -0.47
CA SER A 45 4.53 -0.30 -1.51
C SER A 45 3.99 -1.09 -2.68
N SER A 46 4.62 -0.89 -3.82
CA SER A 46 4.39 -1.64 -5.07
C SER A 46 5.69 -1.82 -5.83
N THR A 47 5.74 -2.83 -6.68
CA THR A 47 6.87 -3.10 -7.55
C THR A 47 6.44 -3.73 -8.86
N ASP A 48 7.19 -3.44 -9.91
CA ASP A 48 7.17 -4.15 -11.20
C ASP A 48 8.41 -5.06 -11.36
N MET A 49 9.15 -5.31 -10.27
CA MET A 49 10.42 -6.04 -10.14
C MET A 49 11.67 -5.22 -10.53
N GLU A 50 11.51 -4.15 -11.30
CA GLU A 50 12.61 -3.24 -11.68
C GLU A 50 12.58 -1.97 -10.82
N THR A 51 11.37 -1.50 -10.51
CA THR A 51 11.13 -0.29 -9.73
C THR A 51 10.36 -0.62 -8.46
N TRP A 52 10.78 -0.06 -7.33
CA TRP A 52 10.04 -0.09 -6.07
C TRP A 52 9.56 1.30 -5.70
N VAL A 53 8.31 1.38 -5.36
CA VAL A 53 7.68 2.60 -4.86
C VAL A 53 7.21 2.35 -3.44
N VAL A 54 7.57 3.23 -2.50
CA VAL A 54 7.19 3.13 -1.09
C VAL A 54 6.65 4.48 -0.62
N TYR A 55 5.44 4.46 -0.08
CA TYR A 55 4.82 5.63 0.53
C TYR A 55 4.57 5.38 2.01
N ASN A 56 4.96 6.33 2.85
CA ASN A 56 4.65 6.32 4.27
C ASN A 56 3.39 7.16 4.52
N VAL A 57 2.40 6.56 5.17
CA VAL A 57 1.14 7.19 5.55
C VAL A 57 1.04 7.20 7.06
N PRO A 58 0.91 8.36 7.72
CA PRO A 58 0.70 8.41 9.17
C PRO A 58 -0.57 7.65 9.55
N ALA A 59 -0.48 6.78 10.55
CA ALA A 59 -1.56 5.95 11.04
C ALA A 59 -1.34 5.61 12.51
N THR A 60 -2.40 5.25 13.22
CA THR A 60 -2.31 4.65 14.55
C THR A 60 -2.57 3.15 14.43
N VAL A 61 -1.65 2.34 14.93
CA VAL A 61 -1.72 0.88 14.80
C VAL A 61 -1.85 0.25 16.19
N GLU A 62 -2.89 -0.54 16.38
CA GLU A 62 -3.09 -1.43 17.51
C GLU A 62 -2.80 -2.86 17.06
N TYR A 63 -1.74 -3.45 17.61
CA TYR A 63 -1.31 -4.80 17.24
C TYR A 63 -2.06 -5.86 18.02
N ASP A 64 -2.29 -6.99 17.39
CA ASP A 64 -2.72 -8.25 17.97
C ASP A 64 -1.96 -9.41 17.28
N ASP A 65 -2.46 -10.64 17.37
CA ASP A 65 -1.78 -11.84 16.87
C ASP A 65 -1.82 -12.00 15.33
N VAL A 66 -2.25 -10.97 14.56
CA VAL A 66 -2.23 -11.04 13.10
C VAL A 66 -0.96 -10.41 12.52
N PRO A 67 -0.51 -10.87 11.33
CA PRO A 67 0.67 -10.32 10.68
C PRO A 67 0.58 -8.80 10.48
N ALA A 68 1.66 -8.08 10.79
CA ALA A 68 1.78 -6.64 10.54
C ALA A 68 2.03 -6.30 9.06
N SER A 69 2.23 -7.32 8.23
CA SER A 69 2.52 -7.22 6.80
C SER A 69 1.50 -8.02 6.01
N PHE A 70 0.88 -7.43 5.01
CA PHE A 70 -0.16 -8.06 4.20
C PHE A 70 -0.30 -7.38 2.83
N CYS A 71 -0.94 -8.08 1.90
CA CYS A 71 -1.19 -7.59 0.55
C CYS A 71 -2.69 -7.41 0.29
N LEU A 72 -3.06 -6.32 -0.38
CA LEU A 72 -4.41 -6.02 -0.83
C LEU A 72 -4.41 -5.78 -2.34
N ASP A 73 -5.46 -6.24 -3.02
CA ASP A 73 -5.65 -5.94 -4.44
C ASP A 73 -5.63 -4.43 -4.69
N ALA A 74 -4.72 -4.01 -5.55
CA ALA A 74 -4.44 -2.59 -5.78
C ALA A 74 -5.61 -1.85 -6.43
N GLY A 75 -6.30 -2.49 -7.34
CA GLY A 75 -7.45 -1.92 -8.03
C GLY A 75 -8.63 -1.71 -7.08
N TYR A 76 -8.94 -2.73 -6.29
CA TYR A 76 -10.06 -2.67 -5.33
C TYR A 76 -9.84 -1.63 -4.25
N ILE A 77 -8.69 -1.67 -3.57
CA ILE A 77 -8.44 -0.71 -2.47
C ILE A 77 -8.37 0.73 -2.98
N THR A 78 -7.75 0.95 -4.14
CA THR A 78 -7.66 2.29 -4.73
C THR A 78 -9.05 2.81 -5.11
N SER A 79 -9.88 2.01 -5.77
CA SER A 79 -11.24 2.39 -6.16
C SER A 79 -12.13 2.65 -4.95
N LEU A 80 -12.06 1.80 -3.94
CA LEU A 80 -12.81 1.97 -2.69
C LEU A 80 -12.46 3.30 -2.00
N LEU A 81 -11.16 3.56 -1.82
CA LEU A 81 -10.70 4.78 -1.14
C LEU A 81 -11.01 6.06 -1.92
N GLN A 82 -11.08 6.00 -3.25
CA GLN A 82 -11.50 7.13 -4.08
C GLN A 82 -13.00 7.42 -3.99
N ALA A 83 -13.82 6.41 -3.71
CA ALA A 83 -15.26 6.56 -3.54
C ALA A 83 -15.65 7.07 -2.14
N ILE A 84 -14.78 6.99 -1.15
CA ILE A 84 -15.03 7.41 0.23
C ILE A 84 -14.63 8.90 0.39
N PRO A 85 -15.47 9.75 1.04
CA PRO A 85 -15.07 11.11 1.36
C PRO A 85 -13.88 11.13 2.32
N SER A 86 -13.15 12.26 2.36
CA SER A 86 -12.02 12.44 3.28
C SER A 86 -12.49 12.38 4.73
N GLN A 87 -12.03 11.36 5.45
CA GLN A 87 -12.41 11.08 6.84
C GLN A 87 -11.44 10.08 7.48
N PRO A 88 -11.36 10.02 8.81
CA PRO A 88 -10.72 8.89 9.49
C PRO A 88 -11.46 7.59 9.18
N ILE A 89 -10.72 6.56 8.83
CA ILE A 89 -11.25 5.21 8.60
C ILE A 89 -10.51 4.22 9.50
N THR A 90 -11.21 3.13 9.84
CA THR A 90 -10.63 2.02 10.59
C THR A 90 -10.46 0.82 9.66
N ILE A 91 -9.26 0.26 9.62
CA ILE A 91 -8.95 -1.00 8.92
C ILE A 91 -8.66 -2.05 9.99
N GLU A 92 -9.48 -3.08 10.05
CA GLU A 92 -9.28 -4.24 10.94
C GLU A 92 -8.88 -5.44 10.10
N VAL A 93 -7.65 -5.92 10.28
CA VAL A 93 -7.22 -7.20 9.69
C VAL A 93 -7.56 -8.32 10.67
N LYS A 94 -8.38 -9.26 10.22
CA LYS A 94 -8.90 -10.38 11.03
C LYS A 94 -8.64 -11.71 10.35
N GLU A 95 -8.40 -12.69 11.18
CA GLU A 95 -8.32 -14.09 10.79
C GLU A 95 -9.72 -14.68 10.72
N HIS A 96 -9.99 -15.42 9.67
CA HIS A 96 -11.19 -16.27 9.54
C HIS A 96 -10.77 -17.72 9.33
N LYS A 97 -11.10 -18.56 10.30
CA LYS A 97 -10.83 -20.00 10.22
C LYS A 97 -11.97 -20.68 9.49
N GLN A 98 -11.70 -21.18 8.31
CA GLN A 98 -12.65 -21.97 7.53
C GLN A 98 -12.08 -23.38 7.31
N ALA A 99 -12.61 -24.35 8.04
CA ALA A 99 -12.12 -25.72 8.05
C ALA A 99 -10.60 -25.84 8.34
N ALA A 100 -9.79 -26.24 7.36
CA ALA A 100 -8.34 -26.39 7.51
C ALA A 100 -7.53 -25.20 6.99
N MET A 101 -8.20 -24.13 6.51
CA MET A 101 -7.52 -22.95 5.95
C MET A 101 -7.74 -21.72 6.82
N VAL A 102 -6.66 -20.96 7.00
CA VAL A 102 -6.70 -19.64 7.61
C VAL A 102 -6.74 -18.61 6.50
N ILE A 103 -7.80 -17.80 6.48
CA ILE A 103 -7.98 -16.72 5.51
C ILE A 103 -8.01 -15.41 6.29
N TYR A 104 -7.34 -14.39 5.79
CA TYR A 104 -7.37 -13.06 6.38
C TYR A 104 -8.25 -12.12 5.56
N TYR A 105 -8.96 -11.24 6.24
CA TYR A 105 -9.77 -10.17 5.66
C TYR A 105 -9.43 -8.84 6.29
N ALA A 106 -9.37 -7.81 5.46
CA ALA A 106 -9.31 -6.42 5.88
C ALA A 106 -10.72 -5.83 5.86
N LYS A 107 -11.27 -5.57 7.04
CA LYS A 107 -12.54 -4.88 7.22
C LYS A 107 -12.29 -3.40 7.34
N ILE A 108 -12.78 -2.62 6.37
CA ILE A 108 -12.63 -1.17 6.30
C ILE A 108 -13.95 -0.53 6.70
N THR A 109 -13.96 0.17 7.83
CA THR A 109 -15.14 0.87 8.35
C THR A 109 -15.00 2.37 8.09
N HIS A 110 -16.04 2.96 7.50
CA HIS A 110 -16.13 4.39 7.16
C HIS A 110 -17.56 4.88 7.38
N SER A 111 -17.80 6.21 7.28
CA SER A 111 -19.12 6.80 7.58
C SER A 111 -20.27 6.29 6.70
N CYS A 112 -19.96 5.85 5.47
CA CYS A 112 -20.97 5.34 4.54
C CYS A 112 -21.21 3.84 4.67
N GLY A 113 -20.47 3.12 5.53
CA GLY A 113 -20.64 1.68 5.72
C GLY A 113 -19.35 0.91 6.00
N THR A 114 -19.33 -0.34 5.63
CA THR A 114 -18.22 -1.25 5.85
C THR A 114 -17.93 -2.03 4.56
N SER A 115 -16.66 -2.18 4.23
CA SER A 115 -16.20 -2.99 3.11
C SER A 115 -15.23 -4.06 3.62
N GLU A 116 -15.29 -5.25 3.06
CA GLU A 116 -14.39 -6.35 3.39
C GLU A 116 -13.60 -6.76 2.14
N LEU A 117 -12.28 -6.80 2.26
CA LEU A 117 -11.38 -7.20 1.19
C LEU A 117 -10.57 -8.42 1.63
N PRO A 118 -10.39 -9.41 0.74
CA PRO A 118 -9.49 -10.52 1.02
C PRO A 118 -8.06 -10.01 1.14
N VAL A 119 -7.34 -10.53 2.11
CA VAL A 119 -5.93 -10.24 2.37
C VAL A 119 -5.10 -11.41 1.88
N GLN A 120 -4.06 -11.13 1.11
CA GLN A 120 -3.07 -12.14 0.73
C GLN A 120 -1.86 -12.04 1.66
N ASN A 121 -1.24 -13.19 1.90
CA ASN A 121 -0.01 -13.26 2.68
C ASN A 121 1.12 -12.51 1.95
N ALA A 122 1.89 -11.74 2.71
CA ALA A 122 3.01 -10.97 2.18
C ALA A 122 4.34 -11.74 2.11
N ASP A 123 4.40 -12.99 2.57
CA ASP A 123 5.64 -13.77 2.63
C ASP A 123 6.28 -13.97 1.24
N GLU A 124 5.44 -14.05 0.20
CA GLU A 124 5.89 -14.20 -1.18
C GLU A 124 6.10 -12.87 -1.91
N TYR A 125 5.83 -11.74 -1.24
CA TYR A 125 6.01 -10.44 -1.87
C TYR A 125 7.50 -10.10 -1.97
N PRO A 126 7.99 -9.65 -3.15
CA PRO A 126 9.39 -9.33 -3.34
C PRO A 126 9.89 -8.30 -2.32
N SER A 127 11.04 -8.56 -1.72
CA SER A 127 11.66 -7.64 -0.77
C SER A 127 12.47 -6.56 -1.48
N LEU A 128 12.34 -5.32 -1.02
CA LEU A 128 13.21 -4.22 -1.45
C LEU A 128 14.59 -4.43 -0.83
N HIS A 129 15.61 -4.49 -1.68
CA HIS A 129 17.00 -4.48 -1.21
C HIS A 129 17.39 -3.07 -0.78
N PRO A 130 17.93 -2.89 0.44
CA PRO A 130 18.35 -1.58 0.91
C PRO A 130 19.51 -1.04 0.05
N ILE A 131 19.43 0.24 -0.30
CA ILE A 131 20.56 0.93 -0.96
C ILE A 131 21.59 1.20 0.12
N THR A 132 22.78 0.60 -0.02
CA THR A 132 23.89 0.72 0.95
C THR A 132 24.94 1.74 0.55
N SER A 133 24.85 2.30 -0.67
CA SER A 133 25.77 3.33 -1.15
C SER A 133 25.47 4.72 -0.58
N GLU A 134 26.49 5.55 -0.44
CA GLU A 134 26.29 6.96 -0.12
C GLU A 134 25.46 7.64 -1.22
N GLY A 135 24.46 8.40 -0.80
CA GLY A 135 23.58 9.15 -1.70
C GLY A 135 24.01 10.60 -1.85
N HIS A 136 23.64 11.19 -2.98
CA HIS A 136 23.78 12.64 -3.20
C HIS A 136 22.45 13.34 -2.96
N THR A 137 22.47 14.46 -2.25
CA THR A 137 21.29 15.29 -2.01
C THR A 137 21.14 16.31 -3.14
N VAL A 138 19.98 16.28 -3.81
CA VAL A 138 19.63 17.23 -4.86
C VAL A 138 18.33 17.95 -4.48
N PRO A 139 18.24 19.29 -4.61
CA PRO A 139 16.98 20.01 -4.37
C PRO A 139 15.87 19.47 -5.28
N ALA A 140 14.73 19.13 -4.70
CA ALA A 140 13.61 18.51 -5.43
C ALA A 140 13.09 19.36 -6.59
N GLU A 141 13.05 20.70 -6.42
CA GLU A 141 12.62 21.63 -7.46
C GLU A 141 13.57 21.65 -8.67
N VAL A 142 14.87 21.54 -8.44
CA VAL A 142 15.88 21.47 -9.52
C VAL A 142 15.69 20.19 -10.31
N LEU A 143 15.59 19.05 -9.61
CA LEU A 143 15.38 17.74 -10.24
C LEU A 143 14.08 17.71 -11.05
N LYS A 144 12.98 18.20 -10.46
CA LYS A 144 11.67 18.27 -11.11
C LYS A 144 11.71 19.12 -12.38
N LYS A 145 12.33 20.30 -12.32
CA LYS A 145 12.48 21.20 -13.48
C LYS A 145 13.30 20.54 -14.58
N SER A 146 14.40 19.89 -14.24
CA SER A 146 15.25 19.19 -15.20
C SER A 146 14.48 18.06 -15.91
N ILE A 147 13.76 17.22 -15.16
CA ILE A 147 12.94 16.15 -15.73
C ILE A 147 11.84 16.73 -16.65
N GLN A 148 11.16 17.78 -16.22
CA GLN A 148 10.12 18.43 -17.04
C GLN A 148 10.68 19.03 -18.33
N THR A 149 11.89 19.58 -18.29
CA THR A 149 12.57 20.14 -19.46
C THR A 149 12.97 19.04 -20.46
N CYS A 150 13.40 17.88 -19.99
CA CYS A 150 13.80 16.77 -20.88
C CYS A 150 12.59 15.97 -21.42
N ARG A 151 11.44 16.04 -20.75
CA ARG A 151 10.25 15.21 -21.08
C ARG A 151 9.68 15.46 -22.48
N PHE A 152 9.90 16.65 -23.07
CA PHE A 152 9.39 16.96 -24.40
C PHE A 152 10.14 16.23 -25.53
N SER A 153 11.32 15.65 -25.22
CA SER A 153 12.16 14.94 -26.19
C SER A 153 11.99 13.40 -26.10
N LEU A 154 11.11 12.91 -25.24
CA LEU A 154 10.73 11.52 -25.09
C LEU A 154 9.35 11.25 -25.71
#